data_0af9370f6a4448c88519b8bde0a90656
#
_entry.id   0af9370f6a4448c88519b8bde0a90656
#
_cell.length_a   1.000
_cell.length_b   1.000
_cell.length_c   1.000
_cell.angle_alpha   90.00
_cell.angle_beta   90.00
_cell.angle_gamma   90.00
#
_symmetry.space_group_name_H-M   'P 1'
#
loop_
_entity.id
_entity.type
_entity.pdbx_description
1 polymer ?
#
loop_
_entity_poly.entity_id
_entity_poly.type
_entity_poly.pdbx_seq_one_letter_code
_entity_poly.pdbx_strand_id
1 'polypeptide(L)'
;MITYNTVNTKLPAVRKKDISAWVKKVAEKYGKTVGDIAYVFCDDEEILRVNQQYLQHDYYTDIITFDYSEGNKISGDLFISLDTVTTNAEQFGRPYAEELHRVMIHGILHLCGIDDKGPGEREIMEAAEDDALKVLPPTEAMAWDLQYLLD
;
A
#
# COMPACT_ATOMS: atom_id res chain seq x y z
N MET A 1 -8.84 -11.39 -7.07
CA MET A 1 -9.28 -10.13 -7.68
C MET A 1 -8.85 -8.96 -6.80
N ILE A 2 -8.30 -7.92 -7.40
CA ILE A 2 -7.89 -6.72 -6.67
C ILE A 2 -8.95 -5.65 -6.90
N THR A 3 -9.50 -5.10 -5.83
CA THR A 3 -10.52 -4.04 -5.89
C THR A 3 -9.97 -2.75 -5.28
N TYR A 4 -10.56 -1.63 -5.69
CA TYR A 4 -10.13 -0.28 -5.30
C TYR A 4 -11.36 0.48 -4.81
N ASN A 5 -11.38 0.82 -3.52
CA ASN A 5 -12.52 1.39 -2.82
C ASN A 5 -12.11 2.66 -2.09
N THR A 6 -13.09 3.48 -1.73
CA THR A 6 -12.84 4.72 -0.99
C THR A 6 -13.83 4.90 0.16
N VAL A 7 -13.39 5.54 1.23
CA VAL A 7 -14.22 5.99 2.35
C VAL A 7 -13.79 7.41 2.72
N ASN A 8 -14.71 8.36 2.59
CA ASN A 8 -14.50 9.78 2.91
C ASN A 8 -13.40 10.46 2.10
N THR A 9 -13.04 9.92 0.94
CA THR A 9 -12.03 10.51 0.07
C THR A 9 -12.31 10.13 -1.38
N LYS A 10 -11.57 10.73 -2.30
CA LYS A 10 -11.64 10.39 -3.71
C LYS A 10 -10.63 9.30 -4.04
N LEU A 11 -10.96 8.47 -5.02
CA LEU A 11 -10.00 7.48 -5.52
C LEU A 11 -8.79 8.22 -6.10
N PRO A 12 -7.58 7.89 -5.65
CA PRO A 12 -6.39 8.50 -6.23
C PRO A 12 -6.23 8.08 -7.69
N ALA A 13 -5.49 8.87 -8.45
CA ALA A 13 -5.28 8.65 -9.89
C ALA A 13 -4.33 7.47 -10.11
N VAL A 14 -4.77 6.26 -9.77
CA VAL A 14 -3.98 5.04 -9.94
C VAL A 14 -4.42 4.30 -11.20
N ARG A 15 -3.45 3.71 -11.88
CA ARG A 15 -3.71 2.87 -13.05
C ARG A 15 -3.97 1.44 -12.58
N LYS A 16 -5.25 1.11 -12.40
CA LYS A 16 -5.68 -0.15 -11.77
C LYS A 16 -5.08 -1.39 -12.43
N LYS A 17 -5.05 -1.44 -13.76
CA LYS A 17 -4.49 -2.59 -14.47
C LYS A 17 -3.00 -2.73 -14.22
N ASP A 18 -2.27 -1.61 -14.21
CA ASP A 18 -0.83 -1.62 -13.99
C ASP A 18 -0.49 -1.98 -12.55
N ILE A 19 -1.25 -1.45 -11.59
CA ILE A 19 -1.11 -1.82 -10.18
C ILE A 19 -1.38 -3.31 -9.99
N SER A 20 -2.47 -3.83 -10.56
CA SER A 20 -2.81 -5.24 -10.41
C SER A 20 -1.73 -6.15 -10.99
N ALA A 21 -1.19 -5.80 -12.16
CA ALA A 21 -0.09 -6.55 -12.78
C ALA A 21 1.18 -6.47 -11.93
N TRP A 22 1.49 -5.31 -11.40
CA TRP A 22 2.64 -5.08 -10.54
C TRP A 22 2.56 -5.90 -9.26
N VAL A 23 1.40 -5.86 -8.59
CA VAL A 23 1.16 -6.64 -7.36
C VAL A 23 1.37 -8.12 -7.61
N LYS A 24 0.83 -8.65 -8.72
CA LYS A 24 1.00 -10.05 -9.08
C LYS A 24 2.47 -10.40 -9.30
N LYS A 25 3.20 -9.54 -10.00
CA LYS A 25 4.62 -9.74 -10.27
C LYS A 25 5.45 -9.75 -8.98
N VAL A 26 5.17 -8.83 -8.06
CA VAL A 26 5.84 -8.77 -6.76
C VAL A 26 5.53 -10.02 -5.94
N ALA A 27 4.26 -10.44 -5.89
CA ALA A 27 3.87 -11.64 -5.15
C ALA A 27 4.56 -12.90 -5.69
N GLU A 28 4.70 -13.02 -7.00
CA GLU A 28 5.37 -14.16 -7.63
C GLU A 28 6.82 -14.30 -7.16
N LYS A 29 7.52 -13.20 -6.93
CA LYS A 29 8.88 -13.20 -6.41
C LYS A 29 9.00 -13.94 -5.08
N TYR A 30 7.94 -13.94 -4.29
CA TYR A 30 7.90 -14.60 -2.98
C TYR A 30 7.16 -15.93 -3.02
N GLY A 31 6.91 -16.46 -4.21
CA GLY A 31 6.20 -17.73 -4.38
C GLY A 31 4.72 -17.67 -4.05
N LYS A 32 4.11 -16.49 -4.15
CA LYS A 32 2.71 -16.27 -3.80
C LYS A 32 1.85 -16.02 -5.03
N THR A 33 0.57 -16.35 -4.91
CA THR A 33 -0.46 -15.98 -5.88
C THR A 33 -1.40 -14.98 -5.23
N VAL A 34 -2.07 -14.17 -6.06
CA VAL A 34 -2.97 -13.13 -5.56
C VAL A 34 -4.40 -13.64 -5.53
N GLY A 35 -5.00 -13.62 -4.34
CA GLY A 35 -6.42 -13.92 -4.14
C GLY A 35 -7.26 -12.66 -4.20
N ASP A 36 -8.13 -12.47 -3.21
CA ASP A 36 -8.99 -11.30 -3.13
C ASP A 36 -8.34 -10.25 -2.24
N ILE A 37 -7.94 -9.14 -2.83
CA ILE A 37 -7.30 -8.02 -2.15
C ILE A 37 -8.14 -6.77 -2.39
N ALA A 38 -8.54 -6.11 -1.31
CA ALA A 38 -9.26 -4.85 -1.37
C ALA A 38 -8.38 -3.72 -0.86
N TYR A 39 -8.05 -2.78 -1.74
CA TYR A 39 -7.51 -1.50 -1.33
C TYR A 39 -8.67 -0.60 -0.92
N VAL A 40 -8.60 -0.02 0.26
CA VAL A 40 -9.59 0.94 0.75
C VAL A 40 -8.86 2.23 1.09
N PHE A 41 -8.94 3.20 0.20
CA PHE A 41 -8.36 4.52 0.42
C PHE A 41 -9.31 5.33 1.29
N CYS A 42 -8.79 5.96 2.33
CA CYS A 42 -9.60 6.69 3.29
C CYS A 42 -8.87 7.93 3.79
N ASP A 43 -9.52 8.68 4.67
CA ASP A 43 -8.92 9.82 5.36
C ASP A 43 -8.40 9.38 6.74
N ASP A 44 -7.75 10.31 7.46
CA ASP A 44 -7.22 10.04 8.79
C ASP A 44 -8.31 9.69 9.79
N GLU A 45 -9.48 10.31 9.69
CA GLU A 45 -10.60 10.04 10.59
C GLU A 45 -11.05 8.57 10.48
N GLU A 46 -11.18 8.09 9.25
CA GLU A 46 -11.62 6.71 9.04
C GLU A 46 -10.56 5.70 9.48
N ILE A 47 -9.27 5.95 9.17
CA ILE A 47 -8.24 4.98 9.56
C ILE A 47 -8.06 4.94 11.08
N LEU A 48 -8.26 6.08 11.76
CA LEU A 48 -8.27 6.12 13.22
C LEU A 48 -9.43 5.30 13.78
N ARG A 49 -10.62 5.45 13.19
CA ARG A 49 -11.81 4.68 13.58
C ARG A 49 -11.57 3.17 13.44
N VAL A 50 -10.99 2.75 12.33
CA VAL A 50 -10.68 1.34 12.07
C VAL A 50 -9.66 0.84 13.09
N ASN A 51 -8.63 1.63 13.36
CA ASN A 51 -7.57 1.29 14.31
C ASN A 51 -8.15 1.12 15.73
N GLN A 52 -9.03 2.03 16.15
CA GLN A 52 -9.68 1.95 17.46
C GLN A 52 -10.63 0.74 17.56
N GLN A 53 -11.46 0.54 16.55
CA GLN A 53 -12.51 -0.48 16.56
C GLN A 53 -11.97 -1.90 16.47
N TYR A 54 -10.98 -2.14 15.60
CA TYR A 54 -10.52 -3.50 15.29
C TYR A 54 -9.19 -3.87 15.92
N LEU A 55 -8.33 -2.90 16.19
CA LEU A 55 -6.99 -3.15 16.74
C LEU A 55 -6.81 -2.57 18.14
N GLN A 56 -7.81 -1.83 18.64
CA GLN A 56 -7.79 -1.17 19.95
C GLN A 56 -6.60 -0.20 20.12
N HIS A 57 -6.15 0.38 19.01
CA HIS A 57 -5.12 1.41 18.98
C HIS A 57 -5.76 2.78 18.79
N ASP A 58 -5.19 3.81 19.41
CA ASP A 58 -5.72 5.17 19.35
C ASP A 58 -4.66 6.10 18.74
N TYR A 59 -4.24 5.80 17.51
CA TYR A 59 -3.28 6.63 16.79
C TYR A 59 -3.50 6.54 15.29
N TYR A 60 -2.99 7.52 14.56
CA TYR A 60 -3.02 7.54 13.10
C TYR A 60 -1.89 6.67 12.55
N THR A 61 -2.15 6.05 11.41
CA THR A 61 -1.16 5.28 10.66
C THR A 61 -1.42 5.47 9.16
N ASP A 62 -0.44 5.14 8.33
CA ASP A 62 -0.60 5.23 6.88
C ASP A 62 -1.37 4.02 6.32
N ILE A 63 -1.20 2.85 6.90
CA ILE A 63 -1.85 1.63 6.42
C ILE A 63 -2.23 0.69 7.56
N ILE A 64 -3.36 0.02 7.40
CA ILE A 64 -3.78 -1.10 8.25
C ILE A 64 -4.03 -2.28 7.33
N THR A 65 -3.40 -3.42 7.63
CA THR A 65 -3.50 -4.64 6.83
C THR A 65 -4.25 -5.71 7.61
N PHE A 66 -5.38 -6.15 7.05
CA PHE A 66 -6.10 -7.34 7.54
C PHE A 66 -5.75 -8.51 6.64
N ASP A 67 -5.09 -9.52 7.20
CA ASP A 67 -4.53 -10.64 6.45
C ASP A 67 -5.48 -11.84 6.52
N TYR A 68 -6.04 -12.23 5.37
CA TYR A 68 -6.89 -13.40 5.22
C TYR A 68 -6.23 -14.46 4.34
N SER A 69 -4.91 -14.38 4.16
CA SER A 69 -4.16 -15.28 3.28
C SER A 69 -4.25 -16.72 3.72
N GLU A 70 -4.28 -17.64 2.75
CA GLU A 70 -4.30 -19.08 2.99
C GLU A 70 -3.26 -19.76 2.08
N GLY A 71 -2.33 -20.50 2.68
CA GLY A 71 -1.26 -21.16 1.92
C GLY A 71 -0.45 -20.16 1.13
N ASN A 72 -0.34 -20.38 -0.18
CA ASN A 72 0.40 -19.50 -1.08
C ASN A 72 -0.45 -18.37 -1.66
N LYS A 73 -1.75 -18.33 -1.32
CA LYS A 73 -2.67 -17.33 -1.87
C LYS A 73 -2.81 -16.17 -0.89
N ILE A 74 -2.34 -14.98 -1.28
CA ILE A 74 -2.48 -13.81 -0.43
C ILE A 74 -3.84 -13.15 -0.64
N SER A 75 -4.47 -12.79 0.46
CA SER A 75 -5.79 -12.12 0.48
C SER A 75 -5.85 -11.18 1.66
N GLY A 76 -6.54 -10.08 1.52
CA GLY A 76 -6.65 -9.14 2.64
C GLY A 76 -7.34 -7.84 2.27
N ASP A 77 -7.58 -7.04 3.31
CA ASP A 77 -8.06 -5.67 3.19
C ASP A 77 -6.96 -4.72 3.62
N LEU A 78 -6.64 -3.76 2.76
CA LEU A 78 -5.56 -2.79 2.97
C LEU A 78 -6.18 -1.39 3.05
N PHE A 79 -6.31 -0.86 4.28
CA PHE A 79 -6.82 0.49 4.51
C PHE A 79 -5.64 1.46 4.47
N ILE A 80 -5.70 2.45 3.58
CA ILE A 80 -4.62 3.41 3.37
C ILE A 80 -5.17 4.82 3.56
N SER A 81 -4.60 5.57 4.51
CA SER A 81 -4.95 6.98 4.71
C SER A 81 -4.18 7.85 3.73
N LEU A 82 -4.89 8.49 2.81
CA LEU A 82 -4.27 9.42 1.86
C LEU A 82 -3.74 10.67 2.55
N ASP A 83 -4.36 11.08 3.66
CA ASP A 83 -3.86 12.21 4.47
C ASP A 83 -2.48 11.91 5.05
N THR A 84 -2.31 10.72 5.63
CA THR A 84 -1.02 10.32 6.20
C THR A 84 0.02 10.06 5.11
N VAL A 85 -0.38 9.52 3.95
CA VAL A 85 0.52 9.39 2.80
C VAL A 85 1.05 10.76 2.39
N THR A 86 0.19 11.78 2.32
CA THR A 86 0.59 13.15 1.99
C THR A 86 1.60 13.69 3.00
N THR A 87 1.32 13.53 4.28
CA THR A 87 2.21 13.99 5.36
C THR A 87 3.56 13.29 5.30
N ASN A 88 3.56 11.98 5.10
CA ASN A 88 4.79 11.20 5.00
C ASN A 88 5.62 11.60 3.78
N ALA A 89 4.98 11.83 2.64
CA ALA A 89 5.67 12.27 1.43
C ALA A 89 6.41 13.59 1.67
N GLU A 90 5.74 14.54 2.32
CA GLU A 90 6.34 15.83 2.68
C GLU A 90 7.49 15.65 3.67
N GLN A 91 7.29 14.85 4.71
CA GLN A 91 8.27 14.61 5.76
C GLN A 91 9.55 13.96 5.22
N PHE A 92 9.41 13.01 4.30
CA PHE A 92 10.55 12.27 3.75
C PHE A 92 11.10 12.88 2.45
N GLY A 93 10.51 13.98 1.97
CA GLY A 93 10.94 14.63 0.75
C GLY A 93 10.77 13.77 -0.49
N ARG A 94 9.69 12.99 -0.55
CA ARG A 94 9.37 12.12 -1.68
C ARG A 94 8.19 12.65 -2.46
N PRO A 95 8.11 12.40 -3.79
CA PRO A 95 6.89 12.66 -4.53
C PRO A 95 5.71 11.88 -3.97
N TYR A 96 4.53 12.49 -3.96
CA TYR A 96 3.31 11.85 -3.43
C TYR A 96 3.06 10.49 -4.07
N ALA A 97 3.16 10.40 -5.40
CA ALA A 97 2.91 9.15 -6.10
C ALA A 97 3.88 8.05 -5.67
N GLU A 98 5.15 8.37 -5.46
CA GLU A 98 6.14 7.40 -4.97
C GLU A 98 5.76 6.89 -3.59
N GLU A 99 5.40 7.79 -2.67
CA GLU A 99 5.01 7.37 -1.32
C GLU A 99 3.74 6.52 -1.34
N LEU A 100 2.75 6.90 -2.15
CA LEU A 100 1.53 6.11 -2.28
C LEU A 100 1.83 4.68 -2.78
N HIS A 101 2.64 4.55 -3.82
CA HIS A 101 3.01 3.23 -4.33
C HIS A 101 3.80 2.43 -3.30
N ARG A 102 4.69 3.09 -2.55
CA ARG A 102 5.46 2.45 -1.49
C ARG A 102 4.52 1.88 -0.41
N VAL A 103 3.53 2.65 0.02
CA VAL A 103 2.57 2.21 1.02
C VAL A 103 1.70 1.06 0.48
N MET A 104 1.25 1.18 -0.78
CA MET A 104 0.45 0.13 -1.41
C MET A 104 1.19 -1.20 -1.47
N ILE A 105 2.47 -1.18 -1.86
CA ILE A 105 3.24 -2.42 -1.96
C ILE A 105 3.71 -2.92 -0.60
N HIS A 106 3.88 -2.03 0.39
CA HIS A 106 4.18 -2.41 1.76
C HIS A 106 3.16 -3.42 2.30
N GLY A 107 1.87 -3.14 2.11
CA GLY A 107 0.81 -4.06 2.53
C GLY A 107 0.88 -5.41 1.83
N ILE A 108 1.20 -5.43 0.55
CA ILE A 108 1.38 -6.68 -0.20
C ILE A 108 2.56 -7.48 0.32
N LEU A 109 3.69 -6.82 0.58
CA LEU A 109 4.88 -7.47 1.12
C LEU A 109 4.58 -8.07 2.50
N HIS A 110 3.79 -7.36 3.30
CA HIS A 110 3.35 -7.87 4.59
C HIS A 110 2.50 -9.15 4.43
N LEU A 111 1.58 -9.17 3.48
CA LEU A 111 0.80 -10.37 3.17
C LEU A 111 1.69 -11.53 2.69
N CYS A 112 2.81 -11.22 2.05
CA CYS A 112 3.78 -12.22 1.61
C CYS A 112 4.66 -12.75 2.74
N GLY A 113 4.52 -12.22 3.95
CA GLY A 113 5.22 -12.73 5.12
C GLY A 113 6.42 -11.89 5.56
N ILE A 114 6.61 -10.70 4.99
CA ILE A 114 7.68 -9.80 5.41
C ILE A 114 7.17 -8.92 6.55
N ASP A 115 7.79 -9.01 7.71
CA ASP A 115 7.45 -8.20 8.88
C ASP A 115 8.34 -6.96 8.95
N ASP A 116 7.95 -5.98 9.78
CA ASP A 116 8.65 -4.71 9.89
C ASP A 116 8.85 -4.22 11.33
N LYS A 117 8.45 -5.02 12.32
CA LYS A 117 8.46 -4.58 13.73
C LYS A 117 9.58 -5.15 14.57
N GLY A 118 10.19 -6.25 14.15
CA GLY A 118 11.27 -6.89 14.88
C GLY A 118 12.64 -6.25 14.59
N PRO A 119 13.68 -6.62 15.36
CA PRO A 119 15.03 -6.11 15.11
C PRO A 119 15.51 -6.48 13.69
N GLY A 120 15.94 -5.48 12.92
CA GLY A 120 16.42 -5.67 11.55
C GLY A 120 15.32 -5.87 10.52
N GLU A 121 14.07 -6.07 10.91
CA GLU A 121 12.97 -6.33 9.97
C GLU A 121 12.57 -5.08 9.20
N ARG A 122 12.70 -3.89 9.79
CA ARG A 122 12.39 -2.64 9.12
C ARG A 122 13.28 -2.44 7.89
N GLU A 123 14.57 -2.70 8.03
CA GLU A 123 15.53 -2.59 6.94
C GLU A 123 15.24 -3.59 5.82
N ILE A 124 14.82 -4.81 6.18
CA ILE A 124 14.43 -5.83 5.22
C ILE A 124 13.18 -5.38 4.46
N MET A 125 12.19 -4.85 5.16
CA MET A 125 10.97 -4.34 4.54
C MET A 125 11.28 -3.17 3.60
N GLU A 126 12.10 -2.22 4.03
CA GLU A 126 12.46 -1.07 3.20
C GLU A 126 13.21 -1.50 1.94
N ALA A 127 14.11 -2.47 2.05
CA ALA A 127 14.81 -3.03 0.90
C ALA A 127 13.85 -3.74 -0.06
N ALA A 128 12.87 -4.46 0.48
CA ALA A 128 11.85 -5.13 -0.33
C ALA A 128 10.96 -4.12 -1.05
N GLU A 129 10.59 -3.02 -0.39
CA GLU A 129 9.83 -1.92 -1.00
C GLU A 129 10.64 -1.28 -2.14
N ASP A 130 11.92 -0.99 -1.91
CA ASP A 130 12.79 -0.42 -2.93
C ASP A 130 12.89 -1.33 -4.15
N ASP A 131 13.07 -2.62 -3.95
CA ASP A 131 13.11 -3.59 -5.03
C ASP A 131 11.80 -3.67 -5.80
N ALA A 132 10.67 -3.64 -5.09
CA ALA A 132 9.34 -3.66 -5.71
C ALA A 132 9.10 -2.40 -6.56
N LEU A 133 9.53 -1.24 -6.07
CA LEU A 133 9.38 0.01 -6.81
C LEU A 133 10.19 0.02 -8.10
N LYS A 134 11.31 -0.70 -8.16
CA LYS A 134 12.13 -0.80 -9.37
C LYS A 134 11.45 -1.54 -10.50
N VAL A 135 10.48 -2.41 -10.21
CA VAL A 135 9.75 -3.14 -11.25
C VAL A 135 8.47 -2.41 -11.68
N LEU A 136 8.16 -1.28 -11.07
CA LEU A 136 7.12 -0.38 -11.54
C LEU A 136 7.67 0.41 -12.72
N PRO A 137 7.00 0.43 -13.90
CA PRO A 137 7.53 1.15 -15.05
C PRO A 137 7.74 2.63 -14.76
N PRO A 138 8.95 3.20 -15.04
CA PRO A 138 9.24 4.61 -14.74
C PRO A 138 8.29 5.61 -15.38
N THR A 139 7.86 5.34 -16.63
CA THR A 139 6.92 6.19 -17.35
C THR A 139 5.57 6.24 -16.64
N GLU A 140 5.15 5.15 -16.02
CA GLU A 140 3.90 5.09 -15.27
C GLU A 140 3.99 5.94 -14.00
N ALA A 141 5.09 5.81 -13.26
CA ALA A 141 5.30 6.60 -12.06
C ALA A 141 5.33 8.10 -12.38
N MET A 142 5.99 8.50 -13.46
CA MET A 142 6.04 9.89 -13.88
C MET A 142 4.66 10.42 -14.27
N ALA A 143 3.88 9.62 -15.00
CA ALA A 143 2.52 10.00 -15.38
C ALA A 143 1.64 10.22 -14.16
N TRP A 144 1.80 9.41 -13.14
CA TRP A 144 1.02 9.54 -11.90
C TRP A 144 1.44 10.76 -11.09
N ASP A 145 2.72 11.11 -11.06
CA ASP A 145 3.21 12.33 -10.42
C ASP A 145 2.57 13.58 -11.06
N LEU A 146 2.52 13.60 -12.39
CA LEU A 146 1.88 14.70 -13.12
C LEU A 146 0.38 14.77 -12.82
N GLN A 147 -0.28 13.62 -12.72
CA GLN A 147 -1.69 13.56 -12.41
C GLN A 147 -1.98 14.16 -11.03
N TYR A 148 -1.17 13.85 -10.04
CA TYR A 148 -1.33 14.40 -8.69
C TYR A 148 -1.05 15.90 -8.65
N LEU A 149 -0.17 16.40 -9.48
CA LEU A 149 0.10 17.85 -9.55
C LEU A 149 -1.05 18.62 -10.20
N LEU A 150 -1.78 17.98 -11.09
CA LEU A 150 -2.92 18.59 -11.79
C LEU A 150 -4.22 18.53 -10.98
N ASP A 151 -4.32 17.58 -10.09
CA ASP A 151 -5.47 17.41 -9.22
C ASP A 151 -5.35 18.25 -7.95
#